data_2506f4902f41bc8d839ea5afe331b1f7
#
_entry.id   2506f4902f41bc8d839ea5afe331b1f7
#
_cell.length_a   1.000
_cell.length_b   1.000
_cell.length_c   1.000
_cell.angle_alpha   90.00
_cell.angle_beta   90.00
_cell.angle_gamma   90.00
#
_symmetry.space_group_name_H-M   'P 1'
#
loop_
_entity.id
_entity.type
_entity.pdbx_description
1 polymer ?
#
loop_
_entity_poly.entity_id
_entity_poly.type
_entity_poly.pdbx_seq_one_letter_code
_entity_poly.pdbx_strand_id
1 'polypeptide(L)'
;MVKILCADTTSDLCSVSLFENGDNIGNEYSSKERSHSKLLLKLIDDLMKKSKIRIKDIDCFSISMGPGSYTGLRIGVSTFKGLSFSLKKPLIGINTLDLMTESALDIINDNKYYLCPMVDARRMEVFTKMFDKDLKIIIDNQAMILNDESFSQYLNEKIFFFGSGAKKFIESVNVKNFKIIDGIQPNSRFMGNLSLNKFKSNDFQ
;
A
#
# COMPACT_ATOMS: atom_id res chain seq x y z
N MET A 1 -16.03 19.25 2.66
CA MET A 1 -15.75 17.79 2.55
C MET A 1 -14.49 17.63 1.73
N VAL A 2 -13.52 16.86 2.24
CA VAL A 2 -12.21 16.69 1.61
C VAL A 2 -12.24 15.51 0.66
N LYS A 3 -11.93 15.74 -0.62
CA LYS A 3 -11.85 14.71 -1.66
C LYS A 3 -10.41 14.37 -1.98
N ILE A 4 -10.04 13.12 -1.82
CA ILE A 4 -8.68 12.62 -2.08
C ILE A 4 -8.71 11.57 -3.18
N LEU A 5 -7.98 11.79 -4.26
CA LEU A 5 -7.75 10.79 -5.29
C LEU A 5 -6.46 10.04 -4.96
N CYS A 6 -6.59 8.72 -4.79
CA CYS A 6 -5.49 7.83 -4.44
C CYS A 6 -5.14 6.89 -5.60
N ALA A 7 -3.86 6.52 -5.73
CA ALA A 7 -3.47 5.46 -6.65
C ALA A 7 -2.36 4.57 -6.08
N ASP A 8 -2.34 3.34 -6.54
CA ASP A 8 -1.23 2.40 -6.37
C ASP A 8 -0.83 1.80 -7.71
N THR A 9 0.49 1.74 -7.94
CA THR A 9 1.11 1.15 -9.13
C THR A 9 2.34 0.32 -8.76
N THR A 10 2.44 -0.09 -7.49
CA THR A 10 3.64 -0.71 -6.93
C THR A 10 3.71 -2.22 -7.14
N SER A 11 2.62 -2.83 -7.59
CA SER A 11 2.50 -4.27 -7.90
C SER A 11 1.94 -4.47 -9.32
N ASP A 12 1.55 -5.69 -9.67
CA ASP A 12 0.86 -5.99 -10.93
C ASP A 12 -0.53 -5.37 -10.99
N LEU A 13 -1.12 -5.06 -9.84
CA LEU A 13 -2.37 -4.34 -9.74
C LEU A 13 -2.13 -2.84 -9.91
N CYS A 14 -2.75 -2.24 -10.94
CA CYS A 14 -2.89 -0.79 -11.05
C CYS A 14 -4.26 -0.40 -10.49
N SER A 15 -4.31 0.40 -9.46
CA SER A 15 -5.56 0.77 -8.80
C SER A 15 -5.67 2.27 -8.54
N VAL A 16 -6.88 2.80 -8.65
CA VAL A 16 -7.22 4.17 -8.29
C VAL A 16 -8.49 4.17 -7.44
N SER A 17 -8.54 5.02 -6.44
CA SER A 17 -9.68 5.12 -5.53
C SER A 17 -9.94 6.57 -5.18
N LEU A 18 -11.21 6.90 -5.00
CA LEU A 18 -11.66 8.22 -4.62
C LEU A 18 -12.28 8.15 -3.24
N PHE A 19 -11.83 9.05 -2.37
CA PHE A 19 -12.33 9.15 -1.00
C PHE A 19 -12.94 10.52 -0.74
N GLU A 20 -13.98 10.54 0.09
CA GLU A 20 -14.54 11.76 0.66
C GLU A 20 -14.52 11.64 2.18
N ASN A 21 -13.76 12.50 2.87
CA ASN A 21 -13.53 12.46 4.32
C ASN A 21 -13.02 11.11 4.86
N GLY A 22 -12.31 10.33 4.04
CA GLY A 22 -11.79 9.00 4.37
C GLY A 22 -12.67 7.83 3.90
N ASP A 23 -13.95 8.10 3.59
CA ASP A 23 -14.86 7.08 3.07
C ASP A 23 -14.62 6.84 1.58
N ASN A 24 -14.55 5.57 1.18
CA ASN A 24 -14.38 5.20 -0.23
C ASN A 24 -15.67 5.43 -1.00
N ILE A 25 -15.65 6.33 -1.96
CA ILE A 25 -16.82 6.68 -2.82
C ILE A 25 -16.68 6.13 -4.25
N GLY A 26 -15.57 5.46 -4.56
CA GLY A 26 -15.39 4.78 -5.83
C GLY A 26 -13.97 4.25 -6.00
N ASN A 27 -13.84 3.15 -6.76
CA ASN A 27 -12.55 2.59 -7.11
C ASN A 27 -12.58 1.90 -8.49
N GLU A 28 -11.45 1.97 -9.18
CA GLU A 28 -11.19 1.27 -10.44
C GLU A 28 -9.82 0.60 -10.35
N TYR A 29 -9.69 -0.58 -10.96
CA TYR A 29 -8.42 -1.31 -10.95
C TYR A 29 -8.29 -2.21 -12.19
N SER A 30 -7.05 -2.60 -12.48
CA SER A 30 -6.72 -3.57 -13.52
C SER A 30 -5.45 -4.31 -13.19
N SER A 31 -5.44 -5.62 -13.41
CA SER A 31 -4.28 -6.51 -13.26
C SER A 31 -3.66 -6.91 -14.60
N LYS A 32 -3.92 -6.17 -15.69
CA LYS A 32 -3.33 -6.45 -17.00
C LYS A 32 -1.84 -6.13 -16.98
N GLU A 33 -1.01 -7.14 -17.21
CA GLU A 33 0.45 -7.04 -17.23
C GLU A 33 0.95 -5.91 -18.15
N ARG A 34 2.02 -5.22 -17.71
CA ARG A 34 2.83 -4.26 -18.48
C ARG A 34 2.13 -3.04 -19.05
N SER A 35 1.01 -2.63 -18.48
CA SER A 35 0.22 -1.52 -19.07
C SER A 35 -0.10 -0.37 -18.11
N HIS A 36 0.58 -0.25 -16.96
CA HIS A 36 0.32 0.81 -15.97
C HIS A 36 0.34 2.22 -16.57
N SER A 37 1.28 2.50 -17.50
CA SER A 37 1.37 3.82 -18.14
C SER A 37 0.14 4.18 -18.99
N LYS A 38 -0.48 3.20 -19.63
CA LYS A 38 -1.70 3.40 -20.41
C LYS A 38 -2.96 3.30 -19.57
N LEU A 39 -2.93 2.47 -18.54
CA LEU A 39 -4.10 2.17 -17.71
C LEU A 39 -4.36 3.23 -16.65
N LEU A 40 -3.33 3.78 -15.99
CA LEU A 40 -3.51 4.68 -14.86
C LEU A 40 -4.42 5.87 -15.20
N LEU A 41 -4.10 6.60 -16.28
CA LEU A 41 -4.91 7.75 -16.71
C LEU A 41 -6.33 7.34 -17.13
N LYS A 42 -6.45 6.16 -17.78
CA LYS A 42 -7.77 5.64 -18.13
C LYS A 42 -8.60 5.30 -16.90
N LEU A 43 -8.03 4.63 -15.91
CA LEU A 43 -8.73 4.30 -14.66
C LEU A 43 -9.13 5.57 -13.89
N ILE A 44 -8.29 6.61 -13.90
CA ILE A 44 -8.64 7.92 -13.32
C ILE A 44 -9.84 8.52 -14.07
N ASP A 45 -9.81 8.57 -15.39
CA ASP A 45 -10.90 9.13 -16.22
C ASP A 45 -12.21 8.36 -16.00
N ASP A 46 -12.14 7.02 -16.03
CA ASP A 46 -13.30 6.15 -15.79
C ASP A 46 -13.89 6.37 -14.38
N LEU A 47 -13.04 6.47 -13.34
CA LEU A 47 -13.45 6.74 -11.97
C LEU A 47 -14.11 8.11 -11.82
N MET A 48 -13.51 9.16 -12.39
CA MET A 48 -14.06 10.52 -12.34
C MET A 48 -15.43 10.60 -13.02
N LYS A 49 -15.58 9.95 -14.19
CA LYS A 49 -16.85 9.88 -14.93
C LYS A 49 -17.94 9.15 -14.12
N LYS A 50 -17.61 7.98 -13.55
CA LYS A 50 -18.57 7.19 -12.75
C LYS A 50 -19.00 7.93 -11.48
N SER A 51 -18.07 8.59 -10.83
CA SER A 51 -18.33 9.39 -9.60
C SER A 51 -19.02 10.72 -9.89
N LYS A 52 -19.08 11.15 -11.15
CA LYS A 52 -19.58 12.47 -11.58
C LYS A 52 -18.84 13.64 -10.91
N ILE A 53 -17.57 13.44 -10.58
CA ILE A 53 -16.68 14.43 -9.94
C ILE A 53 -15.63 14.85 -10.97
N ARG A 54 -15.38 16.15 -11.08
CA ARG A 54 -14.35 16.66 -11.98
C ARG A 54 -12.99 16.61 -11.29
N ILE A 55 -11.94 16.30 -12.02
CA ILE A 55 -10.58 16.20 -11.46
C ILE A 55 -10.12 17.49 -10.74
N LYS A 56 -10.61 18.65 -11.16
CA LYS A 56 -10.33 19.95 -10.53
C LYS A 56 -10.99 20.14 -9.15
N ASP A 57 -12.00 19.35 -8.85
CA ASP A 57 -12.75 19.37 -7.59
C ASP A 57 -12.10 18.43 -6.54
N ILE A 58 -10.98 17.77 -6.88
CA ILE A 58 -10.14 17.01 -5.96
C ILE A 58 -9.33 17.99 -5.10
N ASP A 59 -9.25 17.71 -3.80
CA ASP A 59 -8.54 18.57 -2.84
C ASP A 59 -7.09 18.11 -2.63
N CYS A 60 -6.81 16.81 -2.80
CA CYS A 60 -5.49 16.24 -2.60
C CYS A 60 -5.29 14.99 -3.47
N PHE A 61 -4.06 14.78 -3.90
CA PHE A 61 -3.61 13.56 -4.57
C PHE A 61 -2.79 12.71 -3.61
N SER A 62 -2.94 11.39 -3.67
CA SER A 62 -2.20 10.45 -2.81
C SER A 62 -1.68 9.28 -3.63
N ILE A 63 -0.40 8.94 -3.48
CA ILE A 63 0.27 7.90 -4.28
C ILE A 63 1.17 7.03 -3.41
N SER A 64 1.22 5.73 -3.69
CA SER A 64 2.19 4.84 -3.08
C SER A 64 3.61 5.19 -3.50
N MET A 65 4.50 5.34 -2.51
CA MET A 65 5.90 5.73 -2.70
C MET A 65 6.88 4.55 -2.61
N GLY A 66 6.38 3.33 -2.55
CA GLY A 66 7.18 2.12 -2.40
C GLY A 66 7.22 1.59 -0.96
N PRO A 67 7.87 0.43 -0.79
CA PRO A 67 8.58 -0.37 -1.79
C PRO A 67 7.67 -1.04 -2.82
N GLY A 68 8.24 -1.42 -3.99
CA GLY A 68 7.51 -2.12 -5.04
C GLY A 68 8.15 -2.03 -6.41
N SER A 69 7.37 -2.28 -7.45
CA SER A 69 7.80 -2.21 -8.85
C SER A 69 8.41 -0.85 -9.19
N TYR A 70 9.70 -0.82 -9.53
CA TYR A 70 10.43 0.40 -9.88
C TYR A 70 9.80 1.16 -11.06
N THR A 71 9.40 0.44 -12.10
CA THR A 71 8.71 1.02 -13.26
C THR A 71 7.33 1.54 -12.87
N GLY A 72 6.58 0.75 -12.09
CA GLY A 72 5.27 1.15 -11.60
C GLY A 72 5.32 2.41 -10.74
N LEU A 73 6.25 2.48 -9.79
CA LEU A 73 6.49 3.65 -8.95
C LEU A 73 6.76 4.91 -9.78
N ARG A 74 7.63 4.82 -10.78
CA ARG A 74 7.93 5.98 -11.65
C ARG A 74 6.69 6.46 -12.40
N ILE A 75 5.89 5.55 -12.93
CA ILE A 75 4.65 5.88 -13.65
C ILE A 75 3.67 6.58 -12.70
N GLY A 76 3.37 5.97 -11.56
CA GLY A 76 2.42 6.52 -10.58
C GLY A 76 2.86 7.88 -10.05
N VAL A 77 4.08 7.96 -9.53
CA VAL A 77 4.62 9.19 -8.92
C VAL A 77 4.70 10.32 -9.94
N SER A 78 5.20 10.06 -11.17
CA SER A 78 5.27 11.10 -12.20
C SER A 78 3.89 11.61 -12.61
N THR A 79 2.91 10.71 -12.77
CA THR A 79 1.54 11.08 -13.11
C THR A 79 0.91 11.92 -12.01
N PHE A 80 1.00 11.51 -10.76
CA PHE A 80 0.39 12.20 -9.64
C PHE A 80 1.09 13.54 -9.30
N LYS A 81 2.41 13.61 -9.44
CA LYS A 81 3.14 14.89 -9.38
C LYS A 81 2.68 15.84 -10.48
N GLY A 82 2.50 15.35 -11.71
CA GLY A 82 2.00 16.17 -12.81
C GLY A 82 0.59 16.71 -12.56
N LEU A 83 -0.33 15.88 -12.05
CA LEU A 83 -1.69 16.28 -11.69
C LEU A 83 -1.69 17.29 -10.53
N SER A 84 -0.94 17.00 -9.46
CA SER A 84 -0.79 17.86 -8.29
C SER A 84 -0.26 19.25 -8.69
N PHE A 85 0.81 19.29 -9.48
CA PHE A 85 1.40 20.52 -9.95
C PHE A 85 0.46 21.33 -10.84
N SER A 86 -0.16 20.69 -11.84
CA SER A 86 -1.03 21.38 -12.80
C SER A 86 -2.30 21.95 -12.17
N LEU A 87 -2.83 21.27 -11.16
CA LEU A 87 -4.04 21.67 -10.44
C LEU A 87 -3.76 22.46 -9.17
N LYS A 88 -2.48 22.67 -8.82
CA LYS A 88 -2.03 23.36 -7.60
C LYS A 88 -2.66 22.74 -6.33
N LYS A 89 -2.67 21.42 -6.25
CA LYS A 89 -3.21 20.64 -5.12
C LYS A 89 -2.08 19.88 -4.43
N PRO A 90 -2.15 19.65 -3.11
CA PRO A 90 -1.14 18.90 -2.38
C PRO A 90 -1.03 17.46 -2.86
N LEU A 91 0.15 16.87 -2.69
CA LEU A 91 0.45 15.47 -2.95
C LEU A 91 0.86 14.79 -1.65
N ILE A 92 0.33 13.61 -1.38
CA ILE A 92 0.66 12.76 -0.23
C ILE A 92 1.36 11.51 -0.73
N GLY A 93 2.45 11.14 -0.06
CA GLY A 93 3.13 9.86 -0.25
C GLY A 93 2.71 8.84 0.82
N ILE A 94 2.31 7.64 0.39
CA ILE A 94 1.97 6.52 1.28
C ILE A 94 3.01 5.43 1.12
N ASN A 95 3.52 4.91 2.24
CA ASN A 95 4.38 3.73 2.22
C ASN A 95 3.57 2.49 1.83
N THR A 96 4.09 1.67 0.93
CA THR A 96 3.38 0.48 0.43
C THR A 96 3.18 -0.57 1.53
N LEU A 97 4.11 -0.69 2.47
CA LEU A 97 3.97 -1.64 3.59
C LEU A 97 2.86 -1.20 4.56
N ASP A 98 2.72 0.12 4.81
CA ASP A 98 1.62 0.66 5.62
C ASP A 98 0.27 0.39 4.93
N LEU A 99 0.20 0.64 3.61
CA LEU A 99 -0.99 0.35 2.81
C LEU A 99 -1.40 -1.12 2.85
N MET A 100 -0.43 -2.04 2.74
CA MET A 100 -0.67 -3.48 2.84
C MET A 100 -1.15 -3.86 4.25
N THR A 101 -0.63 -3.21 5.28
CA THR A 101 -1.03 -3.44 6.67
C THR A 101 -2.49 -3.06 6.88
N GLU A 102 -2.93 -1.91 6.39
CA GLU A 102 -4.37 -1.53 6.43
C GLU A 102 -5.27 -2.60 5.81
N SER A 103 -4.85 -3.19 4.69
CA SER A 103 -5.65 -4.23 4.03
C SER A 103 -5.72 -5.56 4.80
N ALA A 104 -4.76 -5.82 5.69
CA ALA A 104 -4.73 -7.02 6.52
C ALA A 104 -5.62 -6.93 7.76
N LEU A 105 -5.89 -5.73 8.25
CA LEU A 105 -6.68 -5.53 9.48
C LEU A 105 -8.09 -6.10 9.39
N ASP A 106 -8.72 -6.02 8.22
CA ASP A 106 -10.09 -6.52 8.01
C ASP A 106 -10.19 -8.06 8.09
N ILE A 107 -9.05 -8.77 8.01
CA ILE A 107 -9.00 -10.23 7.91
C ILE A 107 -8.67 -10.87 9.27
N ILE A 108 -7.96 -10.14 10.13
CA ILE A 108 -7.42 -10.68 11.38
C ILE A 108 -8.41 -10.50 12.51
N ASN A 109 -8.79 -11.63 13.12
CA ASN A 109 -9.61 -11.65 14.33
C ASN A 109 -8.83 -12.34 15.46
N ASP A 110 -7.91 -11.60 16.07
CA ASP A 110 -7.02 -12.09 17.13
C ASP A 110 -6.72 -10.99 18.15
N ASN A 111 -6.38 -11.37 19.38
CA ASN A 111 -6.19 -10.42 20.46
C ASN A 111 -4.73 -10.01 20.69
N LYS A 112 -3.77 -10.83 20.27
CA LYS A 112 -2.34 -10.56 20.40
C LYS A 112 -1.61 -11.08 19.16
N TYR A 113 -1.05 -10.19 18.38
CA TYR A 113 -0.33 -10.53 17.14
C TYR A 113 0.58 -9.38 16.69
N TYR A 114 1.47 -9.72 15.76
CA TYR A 114 2.24 -8.77 14.97
C TYR A 114 1.86 -8.89 13.50
N LEU A 115 2.01 -7.79 12.78
CA LEU A 115 1.75 -7.65 11.35
C LEU A 115 3.08 -7.41 10.65
N CYS A 116 3.41 -8.23 9.66
CA CYS A 116 4.68 -8.16 8.97
C CYS A 116 4.47 -8.19 7.44
N PRO A 117 4.15 -7.03 6.82
CA PRO A 117 4.12 -6.90 5.37
C PRO A 117 5.50 -7.14 4.77
N MET A 118 5.56 -7.87 3.65
CA MET A 118 6.78 -8.18 2.93
C MET A 118 6.60 -7.96 1.43
N VAL A 119 7.43 -7.11 0.85
CA VAL A 119 7.54 -6.95 -0.59
C VAL A 119 8.83 -7.63 -1.06
N ASP A 120 8.72 -8.46 -2.08
CA ASP A 120 9.86 -9.20 -2.63
C ASP A 120 10.90 -8.24 -3.24
N ALA A 121 12.14 -8.31 -2.75
CA ALA A 121 13.30 -7.57 -3.25
C ALA A 121 14.26 -8.43 -4.09
N ARG A 122 13.76 -9.59 -4.59
CA ARG A 122 14.52 -10.64 -5.28
C ARG A 122 15.46 -11.41 -4.35
N ARG A 123 16.02 -12.54 -4.85
CA ARG A 123 16.86 -13.46 -4.06
C ARG A 123 16.20 -13.75 -2.71
N MET A 124 16.98 -13.89 -1.64
CA MET A 124 16.48 -14.06 -0.27
C MET A 124 16.41 -12.71 0.48
N GLU A 125 15.88 -11.67 -0.17
CA GLU A 125 15.71 -10.34 0.40
C GLU A 125 14.27 -9.85 0.26
N VAL A 126 13.80 -9.11 1.25
CA VAL A 126 12.47 -8.47 1.27
C VAL A 126 12.59 -7.03 1.77
N PHE A 127 11.72 -6.16 1.31
CA PHE A 127 11.39 -4.96 2.06
C PHE A 127 10.30 -5.30 3.06
N THR A 128 10.52 -4.96 4.31
CA THR A 128 9.59 -5.30 5.39
C THR A 128 9.50 -4.22 6.45
N LYS A 129 8.44 -4.30 7.22
CA LYS A 129 8.14 -3.51 8.40
C LYS A 129 7.38 -4.42 9.37
N MET A 130 7.41 -4.15 10.67
CA MET A 130 6.60 -4.92 11.61
C MET A 130 5.85 -3.98 12.55
N PHE A 131 4.60 -4.32 12.80
CA PHE A 131 3.72 -3.59 13.69
C PHE A 131 3.15 -4.53 14.75
N ASP A 132 2.83 -3.97 15.91
CA ASP A 132 1.94 -4.65 16.86
C ASP A 132 0.45 -4.48 16.43
N LYS A 133 -0.44 -5.08 17.21
CA LYS A 133 -1.90 -5.00 16.96
C LYS A 133 -2.48 -3.58 17.01
N ASP A 134 -1.81 -2.65 17.67
CA ASP A 134 -2.21 -1.25 17.81
C ASP A 134 -1.51 -0.35 16.76
N LEU A 135 -0.89 -0.97 15.74
CA LEU A 135 -0.15 -0.33 14.64
C LEU A 135 1.09 0.46 15.09
N LYS A 136 1.59 0.18 16.29
CA LYS A 136 2.88 0.71 16.72
C LYS A 136 4.01 -0.02 15.98
N ILE A 137 4.96 0.75 15.45
CA ILE A 137 6.10 0.22 14.71
C ILE A 137 7.03 -0.53 15.70
N ILE A 138 7.30 -1.80 15.40
CA ILE A 138 8.23 -2.68 16.12
C ILE A 138 9.53 -2.82 15.33
N ILE A 139 9.45 -3.00 14.01
CA ILE A 139 10.58 -2.97 13.09
C ILE A 139 10.25 -1.92 12.03
N ASP A 140 11.10 -0.93 11.89
CA ASP A 140 10.87 0.11 10.88
C ASP A 140 11.21 -0.38 9.47
N ASN A 141 10.74 0.36 8.47
CA ASN A 141 10.90 0.05 7.05
C ASN A 141 12.37 -0.20 6.70
N GLN A 142 12.67 -1.40 6.24
CA GLN A 142 14.02 -1.79 5.87
C GLN A 142 14.05 -2.86 4.78
N ALA A 143 15.17 -2.96 4.08
CA ALA A 143 15.53 -4.14 3.32
C ALA A 143 16.14 -5.18 4.28
N MET A 144 15.65 -6.41 4.24
CA MET A 144 16.10 -7.51 5.11
C MET A 144 16.48 -8.72 4.28
N ILE A 145 17.71 -9.21 4.47
CA ILE A 145 18.12 -10.51 3.93
C ILE A 145 17.55 -11.58 4.85
N LEU A 146 16.77 -12.48 4.26
CA LEU A 146 16.13 -13.57 4.99
C LEU A 146 17.11 -14.74 5.18
N ASN A 147 17.19 -15.23 6.40
CA ASN A 147 17.95 -16.40 6.82
C ASN A 147 17.24 -17.12 7.98
N ASP A 148 17.81 -18.22 8.46
CA ASP A 148 17.22 -19.04 9.53
C ASP A 148 17.10 -18.29 10.87
N GLU A 149 17.84 -17.20 11.06
CA GLU A 149 17.81 -16.38 12.28
C GLU A 149 16.79 -15.22 12.17
N SER A 150 16.26 -15.00 10.96
CA SER A 150 15.28 -13.92 10.75
C SER A 150 14.07 -14.10 11.65
N PHE A 151 13.74 -13.07 12.42
CA PHE A 151 12.67 -13.07 13.41
C PHE A 151 12.83 -14.05 14.58
N SER A 152 14.05 -14.58 14.83
CA SER A 152 14.33 -15.55 15.89
C SER A 152 13.90 -15.07 17.29
N GLN A 153 13.97 -13.77 17.57
CA GLN A 153 13.53 -13.16 18.82
C GLN A 153 12.01 -13.18 19.02
N TYR A 154 11.23 -13.52 17.99
CA TYR A 154 9.76 -13.53 18.00
C TYR A 154 9.16 -14.93 17.85
N LEU A 155 9.92 -16.02 18.04
CA LEU A 155 9.47 -17.41 17.85
C LEU A 155 8.24 -17.78 18.70
N ASN A 156 8.08 -17.15 19.86
CA ASN A 156 6.96 -17.35 20.78
C ASN A 156 5.77 -16.42 20.48
N GLU A 157 5.94 -15.47 19.58
CA GLU A 157 4.91 -14.50 19.24
C GLU A 157 4.15 -14.94 17.98
N LYS A 158 2.87 -14.57 17.90
CA LYS A 158 2.06 -14.79 16.72
C LYS A 158 2.29 -13.68 15.73
N ILE A 159 2.84 -14.03 14.56
CA ILE A 159 3.11 -13.07 13.50
C ILE A 159 2.34 -13.47 12.24
N PHE A 160 1.66 -12.51 11.67
CA PHE A 160 1.04 -12.62 10.36
C PHE A 160 1.94 -11.99 9.31
N PHE A 161 2.46 -12.82 8.42
CA PHE A 161 3.24 -12.39 7.26
C PHE A 161 2.34 -12.32 6.03
N PHE A 162 2.49 -11.31 5.22
CA PHE A 162 1.69 -11.14 4.00
C PHE A 162 2.42 -10.32 2.94
N GLY A 163 1.94 -10.40 1.70
CA GLY A 163 2.54 -9.76 0.53
C GLY A 163 3.47 -10.67 -0.26
N SER A 164 4.04 -10.13 -1.33
CA SER A 164 4.78 -10.90 -2.32
C SER A 164 6.06 -11.57 -1.78
N GLY A 165 6.64 -11.03 -0.71
CA GLY A 165 7.84 -11.58 -0.07
C GLY A 165 7.56 -12.63 1.02
N ALA A 166 6.32 -12.72 1.54
CA ALA A 166 6.02 -13.53 2.71
C ALA A 166 6.17 -15.04 2.45
N LYS A 167 5.73 -15.52 1.28
CA LYS A 167 5.74 -16.94 0.94
C LYS A 167 7.14 -17.54 0.99
N LYS A 168 8.12 -16.88 0.37
CA LYS A 168 9.51 -17.37 0.35
C LYS A 168 10.15 -17.44 1.74
N PHE A 169 9.72 -16.58 2.67
CA PHE A 169 10.18 -16.63 4.06
C PHE A 169 9.54 -17.82 4.79
N ILE A 170 8.22 -17.95 4.77
CA ILE A 170 7.50 -19.01 5.48
C ILE A 170 7.91 -20.40 4.98
N GLU A 171 8.22 -20.58 3.70
CA GLU A 171 8.70 -21.84 3.13
C GLU A 171 10.11 -22.21 3.63
N SER A 172 10.91 -21.23 4.06
CA SER A 172 12.28 -21.46 4.58
C SER A 172 12.32 -21.70 6.10
N VAL A 173 11.22 -21.44 6.85
CA VAL A 173 11.17 -21.59 8.30
C VAL A 173 10.02 -22.50 8.72
N ASN A 174 10.23 -23.29 9.79
CA ASN A 174 9.19 -24.14 10.36
C ASN A 174 8.82 -23.68 11.78
N VAL A 175 8.10 -22.55 11.87
CA VAL A 175 7.69 -21.95 13.15
C VAL A 175 6.18 -21.94 13.26
N LYS A 176 5.64 -22.67 14.23
CA LYS A 176 4.18 -22.86 14.42
C LYS A 176 3.37 -21.56 14.54
N ASN A 177 3.97 -20.54 15.17
CA ASN A 177 3.30 -19.26 15.45
C ASN A 177 3.39 -18.27 14.29
N PHE A 178 4.18 -18.57 13.26
CA PHE A 178 4.26 -17.76 12.05
C PHE A 178 3.14 -18.17 11.09
N LYS A 179 2.35 -17.21 10.67
CA LYS A 179 1.18 -17.40 9.82
C LYS A 179 1.31 -16.58 8.55
N ILE A 180 0.81 -17.12 7.45
CA ILE A 180 0.69 -16.36 6.21
C ILE A 180 -0.75 -15.92 6.00
N ILE A 181 -0.94 -14.70 5.51
CA ILE A 181 -2.21 -14.24 4.95
C ILE A 181 -2.01 -14.10 3.44
N ASP A 182 -2.68 -14.96 2.70
CA ASP A 182 -2.63 -14.93 1.25
C ASP A 182 -3.52 -13.82 0.67
N GLY A 183 -3.20 -13.40 -0.57
CA GLY A 183 -4.02 -12.47 -1.32
C GLY A 183 -3.86 -10.99 -0.95
N ILE A 184 -3.05 -10.66 0.05
CA ILE A 184 -2.74 -9.26 0.36
C ILE A 184 -1.76 -8.71 -0.65
N GLN A 185 -2.18 -7.66 -1.36
CA GLN A 185 -1.36 -6.88 -2.28
C GLN A 185 -1.70 -5.39 -2.15
N PRO A 186 -0.77 -4.49 -2.52
CA PRO A 186 -1.04 -3.07 -2.53
C PRO A 186 -2.28 -2.72 -3.36
N ASN A 187 -3.19 -1.94 -2.77
CA ASN A 187 -4.43 -1.52 -3.44
C ASN A 187 -4.89 -0.18 -2.88
N SER A 188 -5.08 0.79 -3.76
CA SER A 188 -5.46 2.16 -3.38
C SER A 188 -6.77 2.24 -2.57
N ARG A 189 -7.63 1.22 -2.63
CA ARG A 189 -8.89 1.17 -1.86
C ARG A 189 -8.70 1.23 -0.34
N PHE A 190 -7.51 0.98 0.16
CA PHE A 190 -7.17 1.03 1.58
C PHE A 190 -6.39 2.29 1.97
N MET A 191 -6.21 3.25 1.06
CA MET A 191 -5.44 4.48 1.33
C MET A 191 -6.23 5.57 2.06
N GLY A 192 -7.55 5.43 2.23
CA GLY A 192 -8.43 6.49 2.70
C GLY A 192 -8.00 7.12 4.02
N ASN A 193 -7.93 6.32 5.08
CA ASN A 193 -7.55 6.79 6.41
C ASN A 193 -6.10 7.27 6.47
N LEU A 194 -5.16 6.54 5.84
CA LEU A 194 -3.76 6.95 5.77
C LEU A 194 -3.61 8.32 5.11
N SER A 195 -4.28 8.52 3.98
CA SER A 195 -4.23 9.79 3.24
C SER A 195 -4.93 10.92 3.98
N LEU A 196 -6.09 10.66 4.59
CA LEU A 196 -6.83 11.68 5.36
C LEU A 196 -6.04 12.15 6.59
N ASN A 197 -5.39 11.24 7.31
CA ASN A 197 -4.56 11.57 8.46
C ASN A 197 -3.38 12.46 8.06
N LYS A 198 -2.68 12.11 6.98
CA LYS A 198 -1.59 12.92 6.43
C LYS A 198 -2.08 14.28 5.91
N PHE A 199 -3.25 14.33 5.28
CA PHE A 199 -3.86 15.58 4.85
C PHE A 199 -4.15 16.51 6.03
N LYS A 200 -4.73 15.98 7.11
CA LYS A 200 -5.03 16.75 8.34
C LYS A 200 -3.77 17.24 9.06
N SER A 201 -2.68 16.51 9.00
CA SER A 201 -1.39 16.90 9.59
C SER A 201 -0.52 17.77 8.66
N ASN A 202 -0.98 18.07 7.44
CA ASN A 202 -0.21 18.77 6.39
C ASN A 202 1.11 18.06 6.01
N ASP A 203 1.16 16.72 6.09
CA ASP A 203 2.31 15.90 5.67
C ASP A 203 2.27 15.71 4.15
N PHE A 204 2.72 16.73 3.43
CA PHE A 204 2.75 16.79 1.96
C PHE A 204 4.16 16.62 1.42
N GLN A 205 4.26 16.17 0.13
CA GLN A 205 5.50 15.96 -0.62
C GLN A 205 5.90 17.20 -1.42
#